data_74bfa519b440d52f4da81d672a8edd37
#
_entry.id   74bfa519b440d52f4da81d672a8edd37
#
_cell.length_a   1.000
_cell.length_b   1.000
_cell.length_c   1.000
_cell.angle_alpha   90.00
_cell.angle_beta   90.00
_cell.angle_gamma   90.00
#
_symmetry.space_group_name_H-M   'P 1'
#
loop_
_entity.id
_entity.type
_entity.pdbx_description
1 polymer ?
#
loop_
_entity_poly.entity_id
_entity_poly.type
_entity_poly.pdbx_seq_one_letter_code
_entity_poly.pdbx_strand_id
1 'polypeptide(L)'
;MNIILASASPRRKEILENTNVRFDIIKNEIDEIILEGETPKHLVMRLAFEKSMSVASEHNEDVVIGADTVVVLDNAILGKPKDESCARDMLKRLSGREHQVITGISLINLCEDKKVIDYVISNVKFKTLSEQDIEDYLKTNESFDKAGAYGIQGYGALLVEEIRGDYFNIVGLPISRLGDLLKKYFSINFFYGV
;
A
#
# COMPACT_ATOMS: atom_id res chain seq x y z
N MET A 1 -12.51 -11.04 19.70
CA MET A 1 -11.45 -10.88 18.65
C MET A 1 -11.88 -9.70 17.81
N ASN A 2 -11.15 -8.59 17.88
CA ASN A 2 -11.39 -7.41 17.07
C ASN A 2 -10.44 -7.44 15.87
N ILE A 3 -10.64 -6.50 14.94
CA ILE A 3 -9.69 -6.24 13.85
C ILE A 3 -9.00 -4.93 14.14
N ILE A 4 -7.68 -4.91 13.98
CA ILE A 4 -6.87 -3.71 14.15
C ILE A 4 -6.11 -3.44 12.85
N LEU A 5 -6.22 -2.21 12.32
CA LEU A 5 -5.39 -1.74 11.22
C LEU A 5 -4.15 -1.02 11.78
N ALA A 6 -2.99 -1.66 11.66
CA ALA A 6 -1.70 -1.10 12.05
C ALA A 6 -1.17 -0.14 10.96
N SER A 7 -1.79 1.02 10.80
CA SER A 7 -1.43 1.98 9.75
C SER A 7 -1.88 3.39 10.08
N ALA A 8 -1.04 4.38 9.73
CA ALA A 8 -1.39 5.80 9.75
C ALA A 8 -2.02 6.29 8.43
N SER A 9 -2.10 5.44 7.40
CA SER A 9 -2.58 5.83 6.07
C SER A 9 -4.09 6.09 6.04
N PRO A 10 -4.55 7.32 5.73
CA PRO A 10 -5.97 7.61 5.62
C PRO A 10 -6.63 6.85 4.47
N ARG A 11 -5.90 6.56 3.40
CA ARG A 11 -6.40 5.79 2.25
C ARG A 11 -6.72 4.34 2.62
N ARG A 12 -5.88 3.68 3.42
CA ARG A 12 -6.13 2.32 3.90
C ARG A 12 -7.33 2.26 4.85
N LYS A 13 -7.45 3.27 5.71
CA LYS A 13 -8.62 3.44 6.57
C LYS A 13 -9.90 3.53 5.73
N GLU A 14 -9.95 4.43 4.75
CA GLU A 14 -11.09 4.63 3.86
C GLU A 14 -11.50 3.34 3.13
N ILE A 15 -10.53 2.55 2.64
CA ILE A 15 -10.83 1.27 1.98
C ILE A 15 -11.56 0.30 2.94
N LEU A 16 -11.11 0.18 4.20
CA LEU A 16 -11.75 -0.69 5.18
C LEU A 16 -13.10 -0.14 5.64
N GLU A 17 -13.26 1.17 5.80
CA GLU A 17 -14.52 1.82 6.18
C GLU A 17 -15.64 1.56 5.17
N ASN A 18 -15.29 1.32 3.90
CA ASN A 18 -16.24 0.95 2.85
C ASN A 18 -16.69 -0.53 2.93
N THR A 19 -16.21 -1.27 3.93
CA THR A 19 -16.67 -2.64 4.25
C THR A 19 -17.58 -2.62 5.48
N ASN A 20 -18.29 -3.71 5.72
CA ASN A 20 -19.11 -3.87 6.93
C ASN A 20 -18.33 -4.34 8.16
N VAL A 21 -17.00 -4.37 8.06
CA VAL A 21 -16.13 -4.85 9.14
C VAL A 21 -15.83 -3.72 10.11
N ARG A 22 -16.03 -3.97 11.40
CA ARG A 22 -15.59 -3.06 12.47
C ARG A 22 -14.11 -3.27 12.72
N PHE A 23 -13.36 -2.19 12.84
CA PHE A 23 -11.94 -2.24 13.11
C PHE A 23 -11.50 -1.01 13.91
N ASP A 24 -10.41 -1.18 14.64
CA ASP A 24 -9.71 -0.10 15.31
C ASP A 24 -8.46 0.29 14.51
N ILE A 25 -7.96 1.50 14.72
CA ILE A 25 -6.72 1.98 14.10
C ILE A 25 -5.69 2.21 15.19
N ILE A 26 -4.55 1.55 15.05
CA ILE A 26 -3.38 1.83 15.86
C ILE A 26 -2.26 2.27 14.92
N LYS A 27 -1.84 3.52 15.08
CA LYS A 27 -0.72 4.07 14.31
C LYS A 27 0.57 3.39 14.77
N ASN A 28 1.34 2.98 13.80
CA ASN A 28 2.65 2.40 14.01
C ASN A 28 3.68 3.17 13.19
N GLU A 29 4.77 3.52 13.82
CA GLU A 29 5.94 4.14 13.18
C GLU A 29 7.10 3.16 13.29
N ILE A 30 7.45 2.54 12.18
CA ILE A 30 8.66 1.73 12.03
C ILE A 30 9.58 2.40 11.02
N ASP A 31 10.86 2.18 11.14
CA ASP A 31 11.86 2.63 10.16
C ASP A 31 11.74 1.79 8.88
N GLU A 32 11.32 2.42 7.80
CA GLU A 32 11.15 1.77 6.48
C GLU A 32 12.52 1.68 5.75
N ILE A 33 13.46 0.92 6.32
CA ILE A 33 14.81 0.74 5.76
C ILE A 33 14.77 -0.34 4.68
N ILE A 34 15.38 -0.07 3.52
CA ILE A 34 15.61 -1.05 2.46
C ILE A 34 16.91 -1.79 2.77
N LEU A 35 16.86 -3.11 2.88
CA LEU A 35 18.04 -3.93 3.13
C LEU A 35 18.79 -4.21 1.82
N GLU A 36 20.11 -4.37 1.91
CA GLU A 36 20.94 -4.68 0.73
C GLU A 36 20.51 -6.02 0.10
N GLY A 37 20.27 -6.01 -1.22
CA GLY A 37 19.82 -7.19 -1.97
C GLY A 37 18.36 -7.57 -1.79
N GLU A 38 17.58 -6.79 -1.02
CA GLU A 38 16.16 -7.07 -0.81
C GLU A 38 15.33 -6.79 -2.07
N THR A 39 14.53 -7.78 -2.50
CA THR A 39 13.62 -7.58 -3.62
C THR A 39 12.40 -6.75 -3.21
N PRO A 40 11.74 -6.02 -4.15
CA PRO A 40 10.55 -5.24 -3.82
C PRO A 40 9.44 -6.04 -3.14
N LYS A 41 9.25 -7.31 -3.52
CA LYS A 41 8.27 -8.21 -2.89
C LYS A 41 8.63 -8.54 -1.44
N HIS A 42 9.89 -8.85 -1.18
CA HIS A 42 10.35 -9.12 0.18
C HIS A 42 10.24 -7.89 1.06
N LEU A 43 10.63 -6.72 0.54
CA LEU A 43 10.52 -5.46 1.26
C LEU A 43 9.09 -5.19 1.74
N VAL A 44 8.09 -5.22 0.83
CA VAL A 44 6.71 -4.92 1.23
C VAL A 44 6.12 -5.95 2.18
N MET A 45 6.47 -7.23 2.02
CA MET A 45 6.04 -8.29 2.95
C MET A 45 6.68 -8.13 4.33
N ARG A 46 7.97 -7.84 4.40
CA ARG A 46 8.68 -7.60 5.66
C ARG A 46 8.14 -6.37 6.38
N LEU A 47 8.02 -5.23 5.68
CA LEU A 47 7.50 -4.01 6.29
C LEU A 47 6.02 -4.16 6.74
N ALA A 48 5.18 -4.86 5.96
CA ALA A 48 3.82 -5.18 6.37
C ALA A 48 3.81 -6.03 7.64
N PHE A 49 4.69 -7.06 7.72
CA PHE A 49 4.83 -7.91 8.88
C PHE A 49 5.34 -7.15 10.11
N GLU A 50 6.38 -6.35 9.98
CA GLU A 50 6.93 -5.56 11.09
C GLU A 50 5.88 -4.58 11.65
N LYS A 51 5.11 -3.91 10.76
CA LYS A 51 4.00 -3.03 11.15
C LYS A 51 2.92 -3.77 11.93
N SER A 52 2.50 -4.94 11.49
CA SER A 52 1.47 -5.72 12.20
C SER A 52 2.01 -6.34 13.48
N MET A 53 3.25 -6.84 13.50
CA MET A 53 3.86 -7.51 14.64
C MET A 53 4.04 -6.54 15.83
N SER A 54 4.47 -5.30 15.57
CA SER A 54 4.68 -4.34 16.65
C SER A 54 3.37 -4.02 17.40
N VAL A 55 2.23 -3.98 16.70
CA VAL A 55 0.91 -3.78 17.32
C VAL A 55 0.40 -5.10 17.93
N ALA A 56 0.56 -6.23 17.26
CA ALA A 56 0.10 -7.53 17.75
C ALA A 56 0.77 -7.95 19.06
N SER A 57 1.98 -7.49 19.34
CA SER A 57 2.66 -7.77 20.62
C SER A 57 1.93 -7.20 21.85
N GLU A 58 1.16 -6.13 21.67
CA GLU A 58 0.33 -5.51 22.69
C GLU A 58 -1.16 -5.90 22.62
N HIS A 59 -1.58 -6.46 21.47
CA HIS A 59 -2.96 -6.83 21.12
C HIS A 59 -3.04 -8.29 20.63
N ASN A 60 -2.56 -9.22 21.47
CA ASN A 60 -2.33 -10.61 21.09
C ASN A 60 -3.60 -11.43 20.78
N GLU A 61 -4.77 -11.00 21.28
CA GLU A 61 -6.07 -11.65 21.05
C GLU A 61 -6.78 -11.16 19.79
N ASP A 62 -6.30 -10.08 19.18
CA ASP A 62 -6.93 -9.43 18.04
C ASP A 62 -6.25 -9.83 16.71
N VAL A 63 -6.95 -9.63 15.59
CA VAL A 63 -6.37 -9.79 14.26
C VAL A 63 -5.79 -8.46 13.81
N VAL A 64 -4.48 -8.38 13.75
CA VAL A 64 -3.78 -7.17 13.34
C VAL A 64 -3.41 -7.21 11.87
N ILE A 65 -3.86 -6.20 11.12
CA ILE A 65 -3.60 -6.00 9.69
C ILE A 65 -2.47 -5.00 9.51
N GLY A 66 -1.37 -5.42 8.89
CA GLY A 66 -0.30 -4.55 8.40
C GLY A 66 -0.27 -4.49 6.88
N ALA A 67 0.14 -3.37 6.32
CA ALA A 67 0.35 -3.24 4.88
C ALA A 67 1.49 -2.27 4.57
N ASP A 68 2.18 -2.53 3.46
CA ASP A 68 3.18 -1.63 2.89
C ASP A 68 3.11 -1.62 1.36
N THR A 69 3.43 -0.48 0.73
CA THR A 69 3.24 -0.30 -0.72
C THR A 69 4.45 0.41 -1.33
N VAL A 70 4.95 -0.14 -2.43
CA VAL A 70 6.03 0.46 -3.21
C VAL A 70 5.67 0.55 -4.70
N VAL A 71 6.26 1.53 -5.36
CA VAL A 71 6.26 1.66 -6.83
C VAL A 71 7.58 1.13 -7.37
N VAL A 72 7.55 0.32 -8.43
CA VAL A 72 8.74 -0.33 -9.00
C VAL A 72 8.80 -0.04 -10.50
N LEU A 73 9.90 0.55 -10.94
CA LEU A 73 10.21 0.78 -12.35
C LEU A 73 11.58 0.17 -12.67
N ASP A 74 11.66 -0.71 -13.68
CA ASP A 74 12.91 -1.40 -14.08
C ASP A 74 13.64 -2.08 -12.91
N ASN A 75 12.90 -2.75 -12.03
CA ASN A 75 13.39 -3.35 -10.79
C ASN A 75 13.89 -2.35 -9.73
N ALA A 76 13.84 -1.05 -9.98
CA ALA A 76 14.20 -0.02 -9.00
C ALA A 76 12.94 0.41 -8.20
N ILE A 77 13.08 0.46 -6.89
CA ILE A 77 12.04 0.94 -6.00
C ILE A 77 12.02 2.47 -6.05
N LEU A 78 10.86 3.04 -6.34
CA LEU A 78 10.59 4.47 -6.24
C LEU A 78 9.85 4.71 -4.92
N GLY A 79 10.58 5.19 -3.91
CA GLY A 79 10.02 5.59 -2.62
C GLY A 79 9.26 6.92 -2.68
N LYS A 80 9.01 7.51 -1.52
CA LYS A 80 8.48 8.88 -1.43
C LYS A 80 9.55 9.88 -1.87
N PRO A 81 9.20 10.91 -2.65
CA PRO A 81 10.16 11.93 -3.04
C PRO A 81 10.63 12.76 -1.82
N LYS A 82 11.89 13.13 -1.80
CA LYS A 82 12.47 13.94 -0.71
C LYS A 82 12.13 15.42 -0.88
N ASP A 83 11.95 15.85 -2.11
CA ASP A 83 11.69 17.23 -2.51
C ASP A 83 10.99 17.27 -3.87
N GLU A 84 10.66 18.46 -4.35
CA GLU A 84 9.98 18.69 -5.62
C GLU A 84 10.82 18.25 -6.82
N SER A 85 12.14 18.46 -6.80
CA SER A 85 13.04 18.01 -7.86
C SER A 85 13.01 16.49 -8.00
N CYS A 86 13.08 15.78 -6.88
CA CYS A 86 12.97 14.32 -6.84
C CYS A 86 11.60 13.84 -7.35
N ALA A 87 10.50 14.51 -6.96
CA ALA A 87 9.16 14.20 -7.46
C ALA A 87 9.06 14.37 -8.98
N ARG A 88 9.59 15.49 -9.50
CA ARG A 88 9.65 15.79 -10.94
C ARG A 88 10.41 14.72 -11.71
N ASP A 89 11.57 14.31 -11.24
CA ASP A 89 12.40 13.29 -11.87
C ASP A 89 11.69 11.91 -11.86
N MET A 90 10.99 11.56 -10.77
CA MET A 90 10.17 10.35 -10.72
C MET A 90 9.07 10.37 -11.77
N LEU A 91 8.30 11.46 -11.88
CA LEU A 91 7.23 11.61 -12.85
C LEU A 91 7.75 11.56 -14.30
N LYS A 92 8.90 12.20 -14.59
CA LYS A 92 9.57 12.09 -15.90
C LYS A 92 9.94 10.65 -16.24
N ARG A 93 10.47 9.90 -15.29
CA ARG A 93 10.85 8.51 -15.46
C ARG A 93 9.64 7.60 -15.71
N LEU A 94 8.48 7.90 -15.11
CA LEU A 94 7.24 7.15 -15.27
C LEU A 94 6.48 7.50 -16.55
N SER A 95 6.68 8.71 -17.10
CA SER A 95 5.99 9.23 -18.28
C SER A 95 6.04 8.28 -19.46
N GLY A 96 4.88 7.91 -20.03
CA GLY A 96 4.73 7.03 -21.18
C GLY A 96 5.09 5.56 -20.93
N ARG A 97 5.34 5.18 -19.66
CA ARG A 97 5.85 3.84 -19.31
C ARG A 97 4.91 3.06 -18.41
N GLU A 98 5.07 1.75 -18.43
CA GLU A 98 4.46 0.84 -17.48
C GLU A 98 5.39 0.61 -16.29
N HIS A 99 4.81 0.59 -15.10
CA HIS A 99 5.49 0.29 -13.84
C HIS A 99 4.60 -0.58 -12.95
N GLN A 100 5.17 -1.17 -11.91
CA GLN A 100 4.44 -1.99 -10.96
C GLN A 100 4.18 -1.23 -9.66
N VAL A 101 3.00 -1.49 -9.09
CA VAL A 101 2.69 -1.16 -7.70
C VAL A 101 2.52 -2.46 -6.94
N ILE A 102 3.32 -2.64 -5.89
CA ILE A 102 3.33 -3.86 -5.08
C ILE A 102 2.93 -3.50 -3.67
N THR A 103 1.88 -4.14 -3.15
CA THR A 103 1.46 -4.00 -1.76
C THR A 103 1.61 -5.34 -1.05
N GLY A 104 2.40 -5.35 0.04
CA GLY A 104 2.46 -6.42 1.02
C GLY A 104 1.33 -6.31 2.04
N ILE A 105 0.81 -7.46 2.48
CA ILE A 105 -0.21 -7.57 3.51
C ILE A 105 0.28 -8.56 4.56
N SER A 106 0.04 -8.25 5.82
CA SER A 106 0.27 -9.16 6.94
C SER A 106 -0.94 -9.20 7.85
N LEU A 107 -1.32 -10.41 8.28
CA LEU A 107 -2.39 -10.68 9.24
C LEU A 107 -1.80 -11.49 10.38
N ILE A 108 -1.89 -10.97 11.60
CA ILE A 108 -1.32 -11.60 12.79
C ILE A 108 -2.37 -11.72 13.88
N ASN A 109 -2.50 -12.91 14.47
CA ASN A 109 -3.11 -13.14 15.77
C ASN A 109 -2.16 -14.04 16.58
N LEU A 110 -1.59 -13.50 17.65
CA LEU A 110 -0.57 -14.21 18.41
C LEU A 110 -1.17 -15.27 19.34
N CYS A 111 -2.38 -15.07 19.87
CA CYS A 111 -3.08 -16.07 20.67
C CYS A 111 -3.39 -17.35 19.91
N GLU A 112 -3.71 -17.23 18.62
CA GLU A 112 -3.97 -18.37 17.74
C GLU A 112 -2.73 -18.87 17.01
N ASP A 113 -1.54 -18.28 17.28
CA ASP A 113 -0.26 -18.51 16.58
C ASP A 113 -0.39 -18.43 15.05
N LYS A 114 -1.20 -17.50 14.57
CA LYS A 114 -1.45 -17.27 13.14
C LYS A 114 -0.68 -16.06 12.64
N LYS A 115 0.15 -16.29 11.62
CA LYS A 115 0.92 -15.26 10.90
C LYS A 115 0.80 -15.52 9.41
N VAL A 116 0.06 -14.69 8.72
CA VAL A 116 -0.20 -14.81 7.28
C VAL A 116 0.38 -13.59 6.59
N ILE A 117 1.27 -13.81 5.64
CA ILE A 117 1.93 -12.76 4.88
C ILE A 117 1.74 -13.04 3.39
N ASP A 118 1.39 -12.02 2.63
CA ASP A 118 1.17 -12.13 1.18
C ASP A 118 1.45 -10.80 0.49
N TYR A 119 1.41 -10.75 -0.84
CA TYR A 119 1.53 -9.54 -1.63
C TYR A 119 0.65 -9.57 -2.88
N VAL A 120 0.32 -8.39 -3.38
CA VAL A 120 -0.39 -8.21 -4.66
C VAL A 120 0.40 -7.26 -5.55
N ILE A 121 0.37 -7.51 -6.86
CA ILE A 121 1.01 -6.69 -7.89
C ILE A 121 -0.06 -6.18 -8.84
N SER A 122 0.00 -4.88 -9.15
CA SER A 122 -0.75 -4.26 -10.24
C SER A 122 0.19 -3.49 -11.15
N ASN A 123 -0.07 -3.53 -12.45
CA ASN A 123 0.66 -2.74 -13.42
C ASN A 123 -0.11 -1.46 -13.72
N VAL A 124 0.60 -0.36 -13.78
CA VAL A 124 0.07 0.97 -14.11
C VAL A 124 0.85 1.53 -15.29
N LYS A 125 0.14 1.93 -16.35
CA LYS A 125 0.72 2.62 -17.48
C LYS A 125 0.40 4.10 -17.41
N PHE A 126 1.41 4.94 -17.50
CA PHE A 126 1.26 6.39 -17.60
C PHE A 126 1.07 6.84 -19.03
N LYS A 127 0.29 7.90 -19.23
CA LYS A 127 0.31 8.69 -20.46
C LYS A 127 1.70 9.28 -20.68
N THR A 128 2.01 9.63 -21.92
CA THR A 128 3.17 10.51 -22.17
C THR A 128 2.85 11.89 -21.63
N LEU A 129 3.58 12.33 -20.64
CA LEU A 129 3.39 13.61 -19.93
C LEU A 129 4.29 14.67 -20.56
N SER A 130 3.72 15.86 -20.81
CA SER A 130 4.50 17.04 -21.11
C SER A 130 5.14 17.62 -19.83
N GLU A 131 6.14 18.49 -19.99
CA GLU A 131 6.70 19.24 -18.85
C GLU A 131 5.59 20.02 -18.12
N GLN A 132 4.63 20.58 -18.86
CA GLN A 132 3.52 21.33 -18.29
C GLN A 132 2.59 20.45 -17.45
N ASP A 133 2.29 19.21 -17.89
CA ASP A 133 1.47 18.27 -17.11
C ASP A 133 2.14 17.95 -15.77
N ILE A 134 3.45 17.75 -15.78
CA ILE A 134 4.24 17.48 -14.57
C ILE A 134 4.19 18.68 -13.62
N GLU A 135 4.45 19.90 -14.15
CA GLU A 135 4.40 21.12 -13.35
C GLU A 135 3.03 21.35 -12.73
N ASP A 136 1.96 21.14 -13.50
CA ASP A 136 0.61 21.38 -13.02
C ASP A 136 0.21 20.34 -11.96
N TYR A 137 0.67 19.09 -12.11
CA TYR A 137 0.45 18.07 -11.08
C TYR A 137 1.25 18.38 -9.80
N LEU A 138 2.49 18.80 -9.89
CA LEU A 138 3.31 19.15 -8.72
C LEU A 138 2.69 20.28 -7.88
N LYS A 139 2.06 21.28 -8.53
CA LYS A 139 1.34 22.38 -7.84
C LYS A 139 0.17 21.90 -6.99
N THR A 140 -0.36 20.69 -7.23
CA THR A 140 -1.44 20.11 -6.39
C THR A 140 -0.97 19.67 -5.02
N ASN A 141 0.34 19.55 -4.81
CA ASN A 141 0.98 19.01 -3.60
C ASN A 141 0.62 17.54 -3.28
N GLU A 142 0.01 16.80 -4.20
CA GLU A 142 -0.35 15.39 -3.98
C GLU A 142 0.84 14.43 -4.03
N SER A 143 2.00 14.87 -4.52
CA SER A 143 3.15 14.01 -4.84
C SER A 143 3.98 13.59 -3.63
N PHE A 144 4.01 14.38 -2.55
CA PHE A 144 5.06 14.28 -1.53
C PHE A 144 4.91 13.12 -0.54
N ASP A 145 3.71 12.63 -0.30
CA ASP A 145 3.40 11.56 0.66
C ASP A 145 3.27 10.18 0.02
N LYS A 146 3.60 10.05 -1.28
CA LYS A 146 3.32 8.86 -2.08
C LYS A 146 4.56 8.26 -2.73
N ALA A 147 4.67 6.93 -2.71
CA ALA A 147 5.68 6.21 -3.48
C ALA A 147 5.54 6.52 -4.99
N GLY A 148 6.66 6.76 -5.68
CA GLY A 148 6.66 7.14 -7.09
C GLY A 148 6.13 8.54 -7.37
N ALA A 149 5.93 9.37 -6.34
CA ALA A 149 5.46 10.76 -6.44
C ALA A 149 4.06 10.94 -7.05
N TYR A 150 3.18 9.92 -7.02
CA TYR A 150 1.81 10.06 -7.51
C TYR A 150 0.81 9.20 -6.73
N GLY A 151 -0.46 9.59 -6.78
CA GLY A 151 -1.58 8.77 -6.28
C GLY A 151 -2.57 8.45 -7.39
N ILE A 152 -3.10 7.22 -7.41
CA ILE A 152 -4.15 6.83 -8.38
C ILE A 152 -5.49 7.54 -8.12
N GLN A 153 -5.69 8.04 -6.92
CA GLN A 153 -6.83 8.88 -6.53
C GLN A 153 -6.51 10.36 -6.79
N GLY A 154 -7.53 11.21 -6.83
CA GLY A 154 -7.34 12.64 -7.03
C GLY A 154 -6.78 13.01 -8.40
N TYR A 155 -5.95 14.05 -8.45
CA TYR A 155 -5.37 14.54 -9.71
C TYR A 155 -4.40 13.55 -10.36
N GLY A 156 -3.75 12.69 -9.60
CA GLY A 156 -2.84 11.68 -10.17
C GLY A 156 -3.53 10.67 -11.07
N ALA A 157 -4.86 10.50 -10.96
CA ALA A 157 -5.63 9.69 -11.91
C ALA A 157 -5.53 10.22 -13.36
N LEU A 158 -5.31 11.52 -13.55
CA LEU A 158 -5.18 12.13 -14.86
C LEU A 158 -3.89 11.73 -15.59
N LEU A 159 -2.87 11.29 -14.85
CA LEU A 159 -1.57 10.84 -15.37
C LEU A 159 -1.63 9.42 -15.92
N VAL A 160 -2.64 8.62 -15.51
CA VAL A 160 -2.74 7.19 -15.81
C VAL A 160 -3.50 6.96 -17.11
N GLU A 161 -2.96 6.09 -17.97
CA GLU A 161 -3.57 5.61 -19.21
C GLU A 161 -4.34 4.30 -18.97
N GLU A 162 -3.70 3.33 -18.27
CA GLU A 162 -4.25 1.99 -18.08
C GLU A 162 -3.82 1.39 -16.75
N ILE A 163 -4.68 0.56 -16.16
CA ILE A 163 -4.41 -0.28 -15.00
C ILE A 163 -4.66 -1.73 -15.38
N ARG A 164 -3.72 -2.62 -15.04
CA ARG A 164 -3.90 -4.08 -15.08
C ARG A 164 -3.66 -4.67 -13.71
N GLY A 165 -4.72 -5.20 -13.08
CA GLY A 165 -4.70 -5.77 -11.74
C GLY A 165 -5.71 -5.11 -10.80
N ASP A 166 -5.41 -5.13 -9.51
CA ASP A 166 -6.28 -4.64 -8.45
C ASP A 166 -6.06 -3.13 -8.21
N TYR A 167 -7.11 -2.33 -8.40
CA TYR A 167 -7.10 -0.89 -8.13
C TYR A 167 -6.80 -0.59 -6.65
N PHE A 168 -7.40 -1.33 -5.72
CA PHE A 168 -7.20 -1.12 -4.29
C PHE A 168 -5.78 -1.48 -3.83
N ASN A 169 -5.10 -2.38 -4.55
CA ASN A 169 -3.68 -2.61 -4.37
C ASN A 169 -2.87 -1.34 -4.66
N ILE A 170 -3.21 -0.60 -5.73
CA ILE A 170 -2.52 0.66 -6.08
C ILE A 170 -2.81 1.74 -5.05
N VAL A 171 -4.02 1.79 -4.49
CA VAL A 171 -4.38 2.73 -3.39
C VAL A 171 -3.61 2.40 -2.11
N GLY A 172 -3.26 1.10 -1.91
CA GLY A 172 -2.40 0.65 -0.82
C GLY A 172 -2.97 -0.39 0.14
N LEU A 173 -4.15 -0.99 -0.18
CA LEU A 173 -4.72 -2.12 0.56
C LEU A 173 -5.57 -2.98 -0.38
N PRO A 174 -5.06 -4.11 -0.89
CA PRO A 174 -5.78 -4.99 -1.82
C PRO A 174 -6.91 -5.72 -1.11
N ILE A 175 -8.07 -5.07 -1.02
CA ILE A 175 -9.21 -5.48 -0.17
C ILE A 175 -9.78 -6.84 -0.55
N SER A 176 -9.78 -7.20 -1.83
CA SER A 176 -10.23 -8.51 -2.30
C SER A 176 -9.35 -9.62 -1.73
N ARG A 177 -8.01 -9.47 -1.89
CA ARG A 177 -7.05 -10.44 -1.36
C ARG A 177 -7.07 -10.51 0.16
N LEU A 178 -7.18 -9.36 0.82
CA LEU A 178 -7.32 -9.27 2.28
C LEU A 178 -8.55 -10.04 2.77
N GLY A 179 -9.69 -9.87 2.10
CA GLY A 179 -10.93 -10.58 2.43
C GLY A 179 -10.80 -12.11 2.29
N ASP A 180 -10.14 -12.58 1.23
CA ASP A 180 -9.85 -14.01 1.04
C ASP A 180 -8.99 -14.59 2.18
N LEU A 181 -7.94 -13.86 2.58
CA LEU A 181 -7.05 -14.29 3.65
C LEU A 181 -7.76 -14.30 5.01
N LEU A 182 -8.53 -13.26 5.33
CA LEU A 182 -9.32 -13.19 6.56
C LEU A 182 -10.35 -14.32 6.63
N LYS A 183 -11.06 -14.57 5.54
CA LYS A 183 -12.02 -15.68 5.46
C LYS A 183 -11.35 -17.04 5.63
N LYS A 184 -10.23 -17.26 4.95
CA LYS A 184 -9.53 -18.55 4.93
C LYS A 184 -8.88 -18.90 6.28
N TYR A 185 -8.24 -17.95 6.92
CA TYR A 185 -7.39 -18.21 8.07
C TYR A 185 -8.00 -17.79 9.41
N PHE A 186 -8.94 -16.82 9.40
CA PHE A 186 -9.51 -16.24 10.62
C PHE A 186 -11.03 -16.40 10.70
N SER A 187 -11.68 -17.01 9.69
CA SER A 187 -13.14 -17.17 9.59
C SER A 187 -13.92 -15.85 9.59
N ILE A 188 -13.26 -14.74 9.23
CA ILE A 188 -13.87 -13.42 9.12
C ILE A 188 -14.33 -13.18 7.70
N ASN A 189 -15.60 -12.79 7.53
CA ASN A 189 -16.18 -12.54 6.22
C ASN A 189 -16.71 -11.11 6.09
N PHE A 190 -16.13 -10.34 5.17
CA PHE A 190 -16.48 -8.93 4.94
C PHE A 190 -17.95 -8.70 4.55
N PHE A 191 -18.63 -9.68 3.98
CA PHE A 191 -20.04 -9.53 3.60
C PHE A 191 -21.01 -9.56 4.78
N TYR A 192 -20.63 -10.25 5.86
CA TYR A 192 -21.52 -10.45 7.03
C TYR A 192 -21.10 -9.65 8.26
N GLY A 193 -19.95 -9.00 8.20
CA GLY A 193 -19.34 -8.33 9.37
C GLY A 193 -18.73 -9.34 10.36
N VAL A 194 -18.21 -8.82 11.44
CA VAL A 194 -17.71 -9.59 12.60
C VAL A 194 -18.67 -9.39 13.75
#